data_26e4c2553c55aafc281cf89c42e9162e
#
_entry.id   26e4c2553c55aafc281cf89c42e9162e
#
_cell.length_a   1.000
_cell.length_b   1.000
_cell.length_c   1.000
_cell.angle_alpha   90.00
_cell.angle_beta   90.00
_cell.angle_gamma   90.00
#
_symmetry.space_group_name_H-M   'P 1'
#
loop_
_entity.id
_entity.type
_entity.pdbx_description
1 polymer ?
#
loop_
_entity_poly.entity_id
_entity_poly.type
_entity_poly.pdbx_seq_one_letter_code
_entity_poly.pdbx_strand_id
1 'polypeptide(L)'
;MYNVSVIVPNYNHAPFLRQRIDSILGQTYQDFELILLDDCSTDGSRGIMESYRDDPHVSHIVYGEANSGSAFRQWDKGIELAKGEWVWVAESDDYAEPTFLEHMIAAVTEVPQCSLAYAATWWVDEKGNKLWDTPTGTNVHI
;
A
#
# COMPACT_ATOMS: atom_id res chain seq x y z
N MET A 1 18.58 -6.31 -1.56
CA MET A 1 17.45 -6.92 -0.80
C MET A 1 16.67 -5.75 -0.26
N TYR A 2 15.36 -5.69 -0.48
CA TYR A 2 14.54 -4.60 0.03
C TYR A 2 14.21 -4.83 1.50
N ASN A 3 14.01 -3.75 2.27
CA ASN A 3 13.53 -3.87 3.64
C ASN A 3 11.99 -4.00 3.71
N VAL A 4 11.28 -3.34 2.79
CA VAL A 4 9.82 -3.36 2.75
C VAL A 4 9.32 -3.81 1.36
N SER A 5 8.31 -4.68 1.32
CA SER A 5 7.50 -4.92 0.13
C SER A 5 6.14 -4.24 0.31
N VAL A 6 5.85 -3.29 -0.55
CA VAL A 6 4.55 -2.60 -0.57
C VAL A 6 3.66 -3.26 -1.61
N ILE A 7 2.50 -3.77 -1.18
CA ILE A 7 1.54 -4.46 -2.02
C ILE A 7 0.33 -3.56 -2.21
N VAL A 8 -0.01 -3.22 -3.45
CA VAL A 8 -1.23 -2.46 -3.79
C VAL A 8 -2.20 -3.38 -4.51
N PRO A 9 -3.16 -3.98 -3.80
CA PRO A 9 -4.26 -4.69 -4.43
C PRO A 9 -5.25 -3.69 -4.99
N ASN A 10 -5.72 -3.90 -6.22
CA ASN A 10 -6.65 -3.02 -6.90
C ASN A 10 -7.77 -3.79 -7.59
N TYR A 11 -8.99 -3.29 -7.46
CA TYR A 11 -10.12 -3.67 -8.27
C TYR A 11 -11.06 -2.49 -8.49
N ASN A 12 -11.05 -1.95 -9.73
CA ASN A 12 -11.93 -0.84 -10.13
C ASN A 12 -11.81 0.44 -9.27
N HIS A 13 -10.59 0.80 -8.84
CA HIS A 13 -10.29 2.00 -8.07
C HIS A 13 -9.48 3.04 -8.88
N ALA A 14 -9.64 3.09 -10.20
CA ALA A 14 -8.92 4.06 -11.06
C ALA A 14 -8.93 5.51 -10.53
N PRO A 15 -10.03 6.06 -9.97
CA PRO A 15 -10.05 7.43 -9.45
C PRO A 15 -9.07 7.69 -8.31
N PHE A 16 -8.72 6.68 -7.51
CA PHE A 16 -7.89 6.79 -6.31
C PHE A 16 -6.48 6.23 -6.52
N LEU A 17 -6.32 5.31 -7.46
CA LEU A 17 -5.11 4.50 -7.63
C LEU A 17 -3.85 5.33 -7.86
N ARG A 18 -3.92 6.41 -8.64
CA ARG A 18 -2.78 7.31 -8.88
C ARG A 18 -2.33 7.97 -7.57
N GLN A 19 -3.26 8.52 -6.80
CA GLN A 19 -2.95 9.13 -5.50
C GLN A 19 -2.29 8.12 -4.55
N ARG A 20 -2.78 6.87 -4.53
CA ARG A 20 -2.18 5.81 -3.72
C ARG A 20 -0.73 5.53 -4.14
N ILE A 21 -0.48 5.28 -5.42
CA ILE A 21 0.86 4.97 -5.92
C ILE A 21 1.82 6.14 -5.67
N ASP A 22 1.41 7.37 -5.99
CA ASP A 22 2.21 8.57 -5.75
C ASP A 22 2.54 8.77 -4.27
N SER A 23 1.60 8.46 -3.35
CA SER A 23 1.84 8.56 -1.91
C SER A 23 2.85 7.51 -1.40
N ILE A 24 2.99 6.38 -2.08
CA ILE A 24 4.00 5.35 -1.78
C ILE A 24 5.36 5.77 -2.34
N LEU A 25 5.42 6.16 -3.61
CA LEU A 25 6.67 6.57 -4.25
C LEU A 25 7.25 7.85 -3.62
N GLY A 26 6.39 8.71 -3.07
CA GLY A 26 6.75 9.93 -2.34
C GLY A 26 7.14 9.72 -0.87
N GLN A 27 7.28 8.49 -0.38
CA GLN A 27 7.72 8.24 0.99
C GLN A 27 9.15 8.75 1.22
N THR A 28 9.45 9.25 2.42
CA THR A 28 10.83 9.65 2.80
C THR A 28 11.76 8.45 2.95
N TYR A 29 11.22 7.30 3.34
CA TYR A 29 11.93 6.02 3.39
C TYR A 29 11.87 5.33 2.02
N GLN A 30 13.02 5.08 1.38
CA GLN A 30 13.11 4.63 -0.01
C GLN A 30 13.59 3.17 -0.19
N ASP A 31 13.87 2.43 0.88
CA ASP A 31 14.30 1.02 0.78
C ASP A 31 13.10 0.09 0.72
N PHE A 32 12.34 0.17 -0.37
CA PHE A 32 11.17 -0.67 -0.62
C PHE A 32 11.05 -1.10 -2.07
N GLU A 33 10.31 -2.17 -2.31
CA GLU A 33 9.75 -2.54 -3.61
C GLU A 33 8.24 -2.30 -3.63
N LEU A 34 7.70 -2.04 -4.81
CA LEU A 34 6.26 -1.85 -5.05
C LEU A 34 5.72 -2.96 -5.96
N ILE A 35 4.70 -3.65 -5.46
CA ILE A 35 4.01 -4.74 -6.14
C ILE A 35 2.58 -4.28 -6.42
N LEU A 36 2.24 -4.08 -7.69
CA LEU A 36 0.92 -3.67 -8.15
C LEU A 36 0.13 -4.90 -8.62
N LEU A 37 -1.04 -5.12 -8.03
CA LEU A 37 -1.90 -6.25 -8.34
C LEU A 37 -3.27 -5.75 -8.82
N ASP A 38 -3.70 -6.15 -10.01
CA ASP A 38 -5.01 -5.84 -10.55
C ASP A 38 -5.88 -7.09 -10.60
N ASP A 39 -6.98 -7.08 -9.87
CA ASP A 39 -7.92 -8.20 -9.77
C ASP A 39 -8.97 -8.19 -10.89
N CYS A 40 -8.51 -8.10 -12.14
CA CYS A 40 -9.36 -8.07 -13.34
C CYS A 40 -10.25 -6.82 -13.41
N SER A 41 -9.68 -5.62 -13.19
CA SER A 41 -10.42 -4.36 -13.32
C SER A 41 -10.93 -4.11 -14.73
N THR A 42 -12.09 -3.47 -14.82
CA THR A 42 -12.76 -3.09 -16.08
C THR A 42 -12.77 -1.58 -16.33
N ASP A 43 -12.19 -0.80 -15.40
CA ASP A 43 -12.00 0.65 -15.50
C ASP A 43 -10.61 1.01 -16.06
N GLY A 44 -10.14 2.22 -15.87
CA GLY A 44 -8.82 2.69 -16.34
C GLY A 44 -7.62 2.24 -15.51
N SER A 45 -7.80 1.39 -14.50
CA SER A 45 -6.75 1.00 -13.52
C SER A 45 -5.49 0.44 -14.18
N ARG A 46 -5.63 -0.44 -15.16
CA ARG A 46 -4.48 -1.05 -15.86
C ARG A 46 -3.60 -0.02 -16.56
N GLY A 47 -4.22 0.95 -17.23
CA GLY A 47 -3.49 2.05 -17.88
C GLY A 47 -2.73 2.92 -16.89
N ILE A 48 -3.29 3.13 -15.70
CA ILE A 48 -2.62 3.85 -14.61
C ILE A 48 -1.41 3.04 -14.13
N MET A 49 -1.55 1.76 -13.83
CA MET A 49 -0.44 0.90 -13.39
C MET A 49 0.69 0.85 -14.42
N GLU A 50 0.36 0.71 -15.71
CA GLU A 50 1.36 0.71 -16.79
C GLU A 50 2.18 1.99 -16.85
N SER A 51 1.61 3.14 -16.47
CA SER A 51 2.35 4.41 -16.45
C SER A 51 3.48 4.46 -15.41
N TYR A 52 3.52 3.51 -14.46
CA TYR A 52 4.57 3.37 -13.45
C TYR A 52 5.55 2.22 -13.72
N ARG A 53 5.41 1.51 -14.83
CA ARG A 53 6.19 0.30 -15.13
C ARG A 53 7.70 0.51 -15.08
N ASP A 54 8.17 1.67 -15.50
CA ASP A 54 9.58 2.00 -15.57
C ASP A 54 10.14 2.62 -14.28
N ASP A 55 9.30 2.78 -13.24
CA ASP A 55 9.77 3.26 -11.94
C ASP A 55 10.64 2.19 -11.27
N PRO A 56 11.84 2.55 -10.75
CA PRO A 56 12.79 1.58 -10.20
C PRO A 56 12.28 0.84 -8.95
N HIS A 57 11.27 1.37 -8.25
CA HIS A 57 10.65 0.68 -7.10
C HIS A 57 9.63 -0.38 -7.54
N VAL A 58 9.07 -0.26 -8.74
CA VAL A 58 8.06 -1.21 -9.23
C VAL A 58 8.71 -2.52 -9.63
N SER A 59 8.63 -3.51 -8.76
CA SER A 59 9.17 -4.84 -9.01
C SER A 59 8.22 -5.75 -9.79
N HIS A 60 6.91 -5.60 -9.58
CA HIS A 60 5.88 -6.42 -10.22
C HIS A 60 4.64 -5.61 -10.56
N ILE A 61 4.07 -5.85 -11.74
CA ILE A 61 2.70 -5.50 -12.12
C ILE A 61 2.03 -6.78 -12.59
N VAL A 62 0.99 -7.22 -11.90
CA VAL A 62 0.31 -8.48 -12.17
C VAL A 62 -1.18 -8.25 -12.42
N TYR A 63 -1.67 -8.74 -13.54
CA TYR A 63 -3.08 -8.66 -13.93
C TYR A 63 -3.79 -9.99 -13.74
N GLY A 64 -4.90 -9.98 -13.02
CA GLY A 64 -5.79 -11.14 -12.90
C GLY A 64 -6.50 -11.43 -14.23
N GLU A 65 -6.64 -12.71 -14.56
CA GLU A 65 -7.45 -13.17 -15.71
C GLU A 65 -8.95 -13.16 -15.38
N ALA A 66 -9.28 -13.31 -14.11
CA ALA A 66 -10.64 -13.23 -13.56
C ALA A 66 -10.60 -12.56 -12.19
N ASN A 67 -11.70 -11.90 -11.80
CA ASN A 67 -11.85 -11.35 -10.47
C ASN A 67 -11.85 -12.47 -9.43
N SER A 68 -10.96 -12.35 -8.43
CA SER A 68 -10.82 -13.35 -7.36
C SER A 68 -11.99 -13.33 -6.36
N GLY A 69 -12.73 -12.22 -6.30
CA GLY A 69 -13.82 -12.00 -5.34
C GLY A 69 -13.35 -11.81 -3.90
N SER A 70 -12.05 -11.60 -3.66
CA SER A 70 -11.49 -11.49 -2.31
C SER A 70 -10.20 -10.67 -2.29
N ALA A 71 -10.17 -9.60 -1.49
CA ALA A 71 -8.96 -8.83 -1.23
C ALA A 71 -7.85 -9.72 -0.61
N PHE A 72 -8.22 -10.65 0.27
CA PHE A 72 -7.25 -11.55 0.91
C PHE A 72 -6.48 -12.42 -0.08
N ARG A 73 -7.12 -12.87 -1.18
CA ARG A 73 -6.41 -13.61 -2.24
C ARG A 73 -5.38 -12.76 -2.96
N GLN A 74 -5.64 -11.46 -3.09
CA GLN A 74 -4.67 -10.53 -3.65
C GLN A 74 -3.53 -10.27 -2.67
N TRP A 75 -3.81 -10.19 -1.36
CA TRP A 75 -2.77 -10.09 -0.33
C TRP A 75 -1.85 -11.30 -0.36
N ASP A 76 -2.40 -12.53 -0.36
CA ASP A 76 -1.62 -13.78 -0.43
C ASP A 76 -0.70 -13.77 -1.66
N LYS A 77 -1.25 -13.42 -2.82
CA LYS A 77 -0.47 -13.31 -4.06
C LYS A 77 0.65 -12.28 -3.98
N GLY A 78 0.40 -11.14 -3.37
CA GLY A 78 1.41 -10.11 -3.14
C GLY A 78 2.49 -10.58 -2.18
N ILE A 79 2.12 -11.27 -1.10
CA ILE A 79 3.06 -11.83 -0.12
C ILE A 79 3.96 -12.90 -0.75
N GLU A 80 3.44 -13.73 -1.64
CA GLU A 80 4.24 -14.72 -2.39
C GLU A 80 5.32 -14.07 -3.29
N LEU A 81 5.08 -12.85 -3.76
CA LEU A 81 6.02 -12.10 -4.60
C LEU A 81 7.00 -11.24 -3.79
N ALA A 82 6.64 -10.93 -2.55
CA ALA A 82 7.38 -10.04 -1.68
C ALA A 82 8.80 -10.57 -1.34
N LYS A 83 9.78 -9.67 -1.37
CA LYS A 83 11.20 -9.96 -1.03
C LYS A 83 11.70 -9.15 0.16
N GLY A 84 10.89 -8.20 0.64
CA GLY A 84 11.18 -7.39 1.82
C GLY A 84 11.03 -8.20 3.10
N GLU A 85 11.73 -7.76 4.15
CA GLU A 85 11.56 -8.30 5.50
C GLU A 85 10.18 -7.96 6.07
N TRP A 86 9.68 -6.78 5.73
CA TRP A 86 8.36 -6.28 6.12
C TRP A 86 7.43 -6.20 4.92
N VAL A 87 6.15 -6.41 5.16
CA VAL A 87 5.10 -6.26 4.16
C VAL A 87 4.13 -5.17 4.59
N TRP A 88 3.89 -4.21 3.70
CA TRP A 88 2.82 -3.23 3.83
C TRP A 88 1.75 -3.50 2.77
N VAL A 89 0.53 -3.89 3.21
CA VAL A 89 -0.64 -3.96 2.34
C VAL A 89 -1.25 -2.56 2.29
N ALA A 90 -1.20 -1.94 1.12
CA ALA A 90 -1.62 -0.56 0.87
C ALA A 90 -2.84 -0.55 -0.07
N GLU A 91 -4.04 -0.56 0.51
CA GLU A 91 -5.30 -0.57 -0.26
C GLU A 91 -5.37 0.61 -1.24
N SER A 92 -5.90 0.34 -2.44
CA SER A 92 -5.80 1.24 -3.60
C SER A 92 -6.64 2.52 -3.50
N ASP A 93 -7.58 2.61 -2.57
CA ASP A 93 -8.47 3.74 -2.30
C ASP A 93 -8.03 4.61 -1.10
N ASP A 94 -6.91 4.25 -0.46
CA ASP A 94 -6.30 5.04 0.60
C ASP A 94 -5.07 5.83 0.11
N TYR A 95 -4.47 6.65 0.97
CA TYR A 95 -3.15 7.26 0.77
C TYR A 95 -2.41 7.39 2.09
N ALA A 96 -1.10 7.62 2.06
CA ALA A 96 -0.26 7.71 3.23
C ALA A 96 0.47 9.05 3.31
N GLU A 97 0.71 9.53 4.54
CA GLU A 97 1.59 10.68 4.78
C GLU A 97 3.03 10.35 4.33
N PRO A 98 3.80 11.34 3.86
CA PRO A 98 5.14 11.10 3.31
C PRO A 98 6.12 10.41 4.26
N THR A 99 5.95 10.56 5.57
CA THR A 99 6.83 9.98 6.60
C THR A 99 6.29 8.69 7.20
N PHE A 100 5.24 8.11 6.62
CA PHE A 100 4.58 6.91 7.17
C PHE A 100 5.56 5.74 7.31
N LEU A 101 6.24 5.34 6.24
CA LEU A 101 7.19 4.21 6.29
C LEU A 101 8.38 4.49 7.21
N GLU A 102 8.89 5.69 7.23
CA GLU A 102 10.00 6.09 8.12
C GLU A 102 9.62 5.85 9.59
N HIS A 103 8.44 6.31 10.01
CA HIS A 103 7.95 6.11 11.37
C HIS A 103 7.66 4.64 11.67
N MET A 104 7.11 3.89 10.72
CA MET A 104 6.81 2.46 10.91
C MET A 104 8.09 1.65 11.07
N ILE A 105 9.10 1.88 10.23
CA ILE A 105 10.38 1.18 10.32
C ILE A 105 11.12 1.55 11.61
N ALA A 106 11.12 2.82 12.02
CA ALA A 106 11.68 3.22 13.31
C ALA A 106 11.02 2.48 14.47
N ALA A 107 9.68 2.42 14.50
CA ALA A 107 8.93 1.76 15.55
C ALA A 107 9.22 0.24 15.63
N VAL A 108 9.27 -0.49 14.51
CA VAL A 108 9.55 -1.92 14.53
C VAL A 108 11.03 -2.23 14.87
N THR A 109 11.93 -1.31 14.56
CA THR A 109 13.36 -1.45 14.89
C THR A 109 13.61 -1.32 16.40
N GLU A 110 12.83 -0.49 17.09
CA GLU A 110 12.91 -0.33 18.55
C GLU A 110 12.38 -1.53 19.32
N VAL A 111 11.59 -2.41 18.70
CA VAL A 111 10.96 -3.58 19.33
C VAL A 111 11.38 -4.86 18.61
N PRO A 112 12.50 -5.50 18.98
CA PRO A 112 13.09 -6.64 18.23
C PRO A 112 12.18 -7.87 18.04
N GLN A 113 11.09 -7.99 18.80
CA GLN A 113 10.12 -9.08 18.69
C GLN A 113 8.80 -8.62 18.02
N CYS A 114 8.78 -7.42 17.45
CA CYS A 114 7.62 -6.92 16.74
C CYS A 114 7.35 -7.76 15.49
N SER A 115 6.13 -8.24 15.34
CA SER A 115 5.67 -8.94 14.13
C SER A 115 4.56 -8.20 13.40
N LEU A 116 3.95 -7.18 14.01
CA LEU A 116 2.90 -6.37 13.44
C LEU A 116 2.99 -4.94 14.00
N ALA A 117 2.92 -3.97 13.12
CA ALA A 117 2.79 -2.56 13.48
C ALA A 117 1.63 -1.92 12.70
N TYR A 118 0.97 -0.95 13.29
CA TYR A 118 -0.08 -0.18 12.64
C TYR A 118 -0.05 1.28 13.09
N ALA A 119 -0.63 2.17 12.28
CA ALA A 119 -0.72 3.59 12.58
C ALA A 119 -2.16 4.03 12.77
N ALA A 120 -2.34 5.18 13.41
CA ALA A 120 -3.63 5.86 13.45
C ALA A 120 -4.06 6.29 12.04
N THR A 121 -5.34 6.15 11.74
CA THR A 121 -5.91 6.42 10.42
C THR A 121 -6.93 7.54 10.50
N TRP A 122 -6.86 8.47 9.54
CA TRP A 122 -7.90 9.46 9.32
C TRP A 122 -8.93 8.94 8.32
N TRP A 123 -10.19 9.08 8.63
CA TRP A 123 -11.25 8.93 7.65
C TRP A 123 -11.43 10.27 6.94
N VAL A 124 -11.41 10.22 5.62
CA VAL A 124 -11.52 11.40 4.76
C VAL A 124 -12.65 11.21 3.74
N ASP A 125 -13.22 12.31 3.27
CA ASP A 125 -14.14 12.29 2.13
C ASP A 125 -13.37 12.21 0.81
N GLU A 126 -14.08 12.15 -0.32
CA GLU A 126 -13.51 12.09 -1.67
C GLU A 126 -12.61 13.30 -2.02
N LYS A 127 -12.70 14.38 -1.23
CA LYS A 127 -11.88 15.60 -1.40
C LYS A 127 -10.70 15.64 -0.43
N GLY A 128 -10.54 14.62 0.42
CA GLY A 128 -9.49 14.57 1.44
C GLY A 128 -9.81 15.34 2.72
N ASN A 129 -11.05 15.80 2.92
CA ASN A 129 -11.43 16.44 4.16
C ASN A 129 -11.65 15.40 5.25
N LYS A 130 -11.09 15.64 6.45
CA LYS A 130 -11.28 14.75 7.60
C LYS A 130 -12.74 14.73 8.04
N LEU A 131 -13.29 13.53 8.23
CA LEU A 131 -14.69 13.33 8.63
C LEU A 131 -14.89 13.45 10.14
N TRP A 132 -13.81 13.28 10.94
CA TRP A 132 -13.81 13.40 12.40
C TRP A 132 -12.61 14.19 12.88
N ASP A 133 -12.71 14.74 14.08
CA ASP A 133 -11.68 15.58 14.72
C ASP A 133 -10.49 14.76 15.26
N THR A 134 -10.64 13.43 15.38
CA THR A 134 -9.61 12.53 15.89
C THR A 134 -9.40 11.34 14.96
N PRO A 135 -8.14 10.88 14.75
CA PRO A 135 -7.88 9.67 13.98
C PRO A 135 -8.36 8.43 14.75
N THR A 136 -8.68 7.36 14.03
CA THR A 136 -8.96 6.06 14.64
C THR A 136 -7.64 5.35 15.00
N GLY A 137 -7.67 4.47 16.00
CA GLY A 137 -6.48 3.70 16.39
C GLY A 137 -5.51 4.42 17.33
N THR A 138 -5.92 5.53 17.94
CA THR A 138 -5.07 6.34 18.84
C THR A 138 -4.80 5.69 20.21
N ASN A 139 -5.49 4.61 20.56
CA ASN A 139 -5.26 3.86 21.80
C ASN A 139 -4.42 2.61 21.52
N VAL A 140 -3.13 2.80 21.32
CA VAL A 140 -2.18 1.69 21.22
C VAL A 140 -1.73 1.32 22.64
N HIS A 141 -2.20 0.21 23.14
CA HIS A 141 -1.51 -0.48 24.24
C HIS A 141 -0.57 -1.52 23.60
N ILE A 142 0.72 -1.23 23.68
CA ILE A 142 1.79 -2.18 23.34
C ILE A 142 1.86 -3.21 24.47
#